data_76dbeac1294d47e307dce0fbf92a91ff
#
_entry.id   76dbeac1294d47e307dce0fbf92a91ff
#
_cell.length_a   1.000
_cell.length_b   1.000
_cell.length_c   1.000
_cell.angle_alpha   90.00
_cell.angle_beta   90.00
_cell.angle_gamma   90.00
#
_symmetry.space_group_name_H-M   'P 1'
#
loop_
_entity.id
_entity.type
_entity.pdbx_description
1 polymer ?
#
loop_
_entity_poly.entity_id
_entity_poly.type
_entity_poly.pdbx_seq_one_letter_code
_entity_poly.pdbx_strand_id
1 'polypeptide(L)'
;SNLHADILTDLAASLSGSMGIAPTGNLDPEKRHPSMFEPIHGSAFDIMGQGIANPIGSYWSAVMMLENLGELKASQRLMSAIEKLTSDKKILPKDLGGKSSTKEVTKAMINIILGKNK
;
A
#
# COMPACT_ATOMS: atom_id res chain seq x y z
N SER A 1 17.45 -4.10 -17.51
CA SER A 1 16.18 -4.79 -17.73
C SER A 1 15.36 -4.70 -16.43
N ASN A 2 14.08 -4.42 -16.55
CA ASN A 2 13.17 -4.31 -15.41
C ASN A 2 13.06 -5.63 -14.61
N LEU A 3 13.23 -6.76 -15.28
CA LEU A 3 13.20 -8.09 -14.67
C LEU A 3 14.13 -8.22 -13.44
N HIS A 4 15.34 -7.67 -13.50
CA HIS A 4 16.26 -7.75 -12.35
C HIS A 4 15.82 -6.86 -11.18
N ALA A 5 15.25 -5.70 -11.49
CA ALA A 5 14.68 -4.82 -10.47
C ALA A 5 13.48 -5.49 -9.79
N ASP A 6 12.58 -6.10 -10.55
CA ASP A 6 11.40 -6.81 -10.03
C ASP A 6 11.79 -7.96 -9.10
N ILE A 7 12.77 -8.79 -9.49
CA ILE A 7 13.27 -9.88 -8.63
C ILE A 7 13.80 -9.34 -7.29
N LEU A 8 14.57 -8.25 -7.31
CA LEU A 8 15.15 -7.66 -6.10
C LEU A 8 14.09 -7.00 -5.21
N THR A 9 13.11 -6.32 -5.79
CA THR A 9 12.01 -5.68 -5.03
C THR A 9 11.08 -6.71 -4.41
N ASP A 10 10.77 -7.80 -5.11
CA ASP A 10 9.97 -8.91 -4.59
C ASP A 10 10.66 -9.61 -3.42
N LEU A 11 11.97 -9.83 -3.54
CA LEU A 11 12.77 -10.40 -2.46
C LEU A 11 12.80 -9.47 -1.24
N ALA A 12 12.99 -8.18 -1.44
CA ALA A 12 12.98 -7.18 -0.37
C ALA A 12 11.62 -7.11 0.34
N ALA A 13 10.51 -7.13 -0.42
CA ALA A 13 9.15 -7.15 0.13
C ALA A 13 8.89 -8.41 0.95
N SER A 14 9.34 -9.58 0.47
CA SER A 14 9.21 -10.85 1.18
C SER A 14 10.00 -10.85 2.49
N LEU A 15 11.20 -10.29 2.51
CA LEU A 15 12.01 -10.12 3.71
C LEU A 15 11.40 -9.13 4.71
N SER A 16 10.64 -8.14 4.22
CA SER A 16 9.92 -7.17 5.05
C SER A 16 8.63 -7.71 5.67
N GLY A 17 8.22 -8.92 5.31
CA GLY A 17 7.12 -9.66 5.95
C GLY A 17 5.84 -9.82 5.14
N SER A 18 5.57 -9.00 4.14
CA SER A 18 4.43 -9.17 3.22
C SER A 18 4.63 -8.42 1.91
N MET A 19 4.35 -9.11 0.80
CA MET A 19 4.23 -8.47 -0.53
C MET A 19 2.97 -7.59 -0.63
N GLY A 20 1.98 -7.80 0.23
CA GLY A 20 0.71 -7.04 0.23
C GLY A 20 0.85 -5.59 0.67
N ILE A 21 2.00 -5.19 1.24
CA ILE A 21 2.24 -3.80 1.67
C ILE A 21 3.15 -3.03 0.72
N ALA A 22 3.87 -3.70 -0.16
CA ALA A 22 4.90 -3.08 -0.97
C ALA A 22 4.31 -2.30 -2.17
N PRO A 23 4.65 -1.01 -2.31
CA PRO A 23 4.32 -0.22 -3.48
C PRO A 23 5.43 -0.32 -4.53
N THR A 24 5.11 0.06 -5.76
CA THR A 24 6.10 0.33 -6.81
C THR A 24 5.71 1.55 -7.63
N GLY A 25 6.68 2.15 -8.31
CA GLY A 25 6.45 3.28 -9.19
C GLY A 25 7.44 3.27 -10.35
N ASN A 26 6.91 3.40 -11.56
CA ASN A 26 7.68 3.68 -12.77
C ASN A 26 7.61 5.19 -13.03
N LEU A 27 8.72 5.87 -12.75
CA LEU A 27 8.80 7.32 -12.80
C LEU A 27 9.43 7.80 -14.11
N ASP A 28 8.86 8.85 -14.70
CA ASP A 28 9.56 9.65 -15.69
C ASP A 28 10.10 10.93 -15.04
N PRO A 29 11.41 10.96 -14.69
CA PRO A 29 12.02 12.13 -14.04
C PRO A 29 11.93 13.41 -14.87
N GLU A 30 11.89 13.27 -16.19
CA GLU A 30 11.82 14.38 -17.12
C GLU A 30 10.37 14.85 -17.41
N LYS A 31 9.39 14.13 -16.84
CA LYS A 31 7.95 14.43 -16.96
C LYS A 31 7.43 14.55 -18.40
N ARG A 32 8.04 13.83 -19.34
CA ARG A 32 7.62 13.77 -20.74
C ARG A 32 6.45 12.80 -20.95
N HIS A 33 6.36 11.80 -20.06
CA HIS A 33 5.33 10.76 -20.07
C HIS A 33 4.71 10.61 -18.68
N PRO A 34 3.50 10.07 -18.56
CA PRO A 34 2.91 9.82 -17.26
C PRO A 34 3.71 8.77 -16.49
N SER A 35 3.91 9.01 -15.19
CA SER A 35 4.42 8.02 -14.25
C SER A 35 3.30 7.06 -13.84
N MET A 36 3.65 5.84 -13.46
CA MET A 36 2.71 4.81 -13.02
C MET A 36 3.05 4.37 -11.60
N PHE A 37 2.02 4.14 -10.80
CA PHE A 37 2.14 3.71 -9.41
C PHE A 37 1.18 2.57 -9.15
N GLU A 38 1.68 1.47 -8.60
CA GLU A 38 0.88 0.28 -8.31
C GLU A 38 1.45 -0.52 -7.14
N PRO A 39 0.66 -1.39 -6.48
CA PRO A 39 1.20 -2.42 -5.62
C PRO A 39 2.09 -3.38 -6.40
N ILE A 40 3.12 -3.92 -5.75
CA ILE A 40 4.03 -4.88 -6.38
C ILE A 40 3.35 -6.23 -6.69
N HIS A 41 2.31 -6.60 -5.91
CA HIS A 41 1.59 -7.86 -6.09
C HIS A 41 0.69 -7.85 -7.34
N GLY A 42 0.48 -9.01 -7.95
CA GLY A 42 -0.43 -9.21 -9.08
C GLY A 42 -1.91 -9.30 -8.67
N SER A 43 -2.71 -9.83 -9.57
CA SER A 43 -4.19 -9.88 -9.46
C SER A 43 -4.73 -10.86 -8.42
N ALA A 44 -3.91 -11.82 -7.94
CA ALA A 44 -4.25 -12.77 -6.87
C ALA A 44 -5.65 -13.41 -7.06
N PHE A 45 -5.89 -14.03 -8.20
CA PHE A 45 -7.18 -14.62 -8.58
C PHE A 45 -7.70 -15.67 -7.59
N ASP A 46 -6.79 -16.32 -6.88
CA ASP A 46 -7.06 -17.30 -5.83
C ASP A 46 -7.86 -16.74 -4.64
N ILE A 47 -7.71 -15.45 -4.34
CA ILE A 47 -8.42 -14.75 -3.25
C ILE A 47 -9.49 -13.78 -3.75
N MET A 48 -9.71 -13.72 -5.06
CA MET A 48 -10.69 -12.81 -5.66
C MET A 48 -12.09 -13.07 -5.10
N GLY A 49 -12.81 -12.01 -4.73
CA GLY A 49 -14.15 -12.09 -4.16
C GLY A 49 -14.25 -12.50 -2.69
N GLN A 50 -13.14 -12.94 -2.08
CA GLN A 50 -13.15 -13.39 -0.66
C GLN A 50 -13.09 -12.23 0.35
N GLY A 51 -12.81 -11.02 -0.09
CA GLY A 51 -12.74 -9.83 0.78
C GLY A 51 -11.58 -9.83 1.77
N ILE A 52 -10.50 -10.58 1.48
CA ILE A 52 -9.34 -10.75 2.37
C ILE A 52 -8.06 -10.10 1.85
N ALA A 53 -8.08 -9.51 0.65
CA ALA A 53 -6.93 -8.84 0.08
C ALA A 53 -6.48 -7.66 0.96
N ASN A 54 -5.15 -7.50 1.12
CA ASN A 54 -4.57 -6.39 1.85
C ASN A 54 -4.60 -5.11 0.99
N PRO A 55 -5.25 -4.01 1.42
CA PRO A 55 -5.31 -2.78 0.63
C PRO A 55 -4.12 -1.85 0.87
N ILE A 56 -3.19 -2.18 1.78
CA ILE A 56 -2.11 -1.26 2.22
C ILE A 56 -1.16 -0.95 1.07
N GLY A 57 -0.83 -1.92 0.23
CA GLY A 57 0.01 -1.69 -0.95
C GLY A 57 -0.54 -0.61 -1.87
N SER A 58 -1.86 -0.61 -2.10
CA SER A 58 -2.53 0.43 -2.90
C SER A 58 -2.48 1.81 -2.23
N TYR A 59 -2.64 1.87 -0.90
CA TYR A 59 -2.53 3.14 -0.17
C TYR A 59 -1.11 3.69 -0.22
N TRP A 60 -0.11 2.84 -0.06
CA TRP A 60 1.29 3.26 -0.15
C TRP A 60 1.68 3.67 -1.57
N SER A 61 1.16 3.01 -2.60
CA SER A 61 1.31 3.46 -3.99
C SER A 61 0.72 4.85 -4.20
N ALA A 62 -0.42 5.14 -3.57
CA ALA A 62 -1.01 6.49 -3.59
C ALA A 62 -0.15 7.53 -2.85
N VAL A 63 0.55 7.15 -1.77
CA VAL A 63 1.54 8.02 -1.11
C VAL A 63 2.63 8.43 -2.10
N MET A 64 3.25 7.46 -2.79
CA MET A 64 4.28 7.72 -3.80
C MET A 64 3.77 8.60 -4.95
N MET A 65 2.55 8.38 -5.40
CA MET A 65 1.91 9.18 -6.43
C MET A 65 1.74 10.63 -5.97
N LEU A 66 1.24 10.85 -4.75
CA LEU A 66 1.07 12.18 -4.18
C LEU A 66 2.40 12.92 -4.02
N GLU A 67 3.46 12.23 -3.61
CA GLU A 67 4.82 12.77 -3.55
C GLU A 67 5.33 13.22 -4.92
N ASN A 68 5.16 12.38 -5.94
CA ASN A 68 5.57 12.70 -7.31
C ASN A 68 4.80 13.91 -7.89
N LEU A 69 3.55 14.10 -7.47
CA LEU A 69 2.71 15.24 -7.85
C LEU A 69 3.00 16.51 -7.05
N GLY A 70 3.87 16.43 -6.02
CA GLY A 70 4.20 17.56 -5.16
C GLY A 70 3.20 17.79 -4.02
N GLU A 71 2.21 16.91 -3.83
CA GLU A 71 1.18 16.98 -2.80
C GLU A 71 1.69 16.43 -1.45
N LEU A 72 2.81 16.99 -0.96
CA LEU A 72 3.55 16.46 0.19
C LEU A 72 2.73 16.37 1.47
N LYS A 73 1.84 17.34 1.72
CA LYS A 73 0.99 17.31 2.93
C LYS A 73 -0.01 16.16 2.91
N ALA A 74 -0.59 15.88 1.74
CA ALA A 74 -1.52 14.76 1.56
C ALA A 74 -0.79 13.42 1.65
N SER A 75 0.39 13.30 1.03
CA SER A 75 1.27 12.14 1.12
C SER A 75 1.62 11.82 2.58
N GLN A 76 2.16 12.78 3.33
CA GLN A 76 2.52 12.61 4.73
C GLN A 76 1.34 12.20 5.61
N ARG A 77 0.17 12.82 5.38
CA ARG A 77 -1.06 12.45 6.11
C ARG A 77 -1.48 11.01 5.83
N LEU A 78 -1.40 10.57 4.59
CA LEU A 78 -1.75 9.20 4.21
C LEU A 78 -0.73 8.21 4.78
N MET A 79 0.58 8.50 4.69
CA MET A 79 1.62 7.65 5.26
C MET A 79 1.48 7.51 6.77
N SER A 80 1.28 8.61 7.50
CA SER A 80 1.06 8.57 8.95
C SER A 80 -0.19 7.75 9.33
N ALA A 81 -1.21 7.73 8.48
CA ALA A 81 -2.38 6.89 8.70
C ALA A 81 -2.07 5.39 8.50
N ILE A 82 -1.23 5.03 7.51
CA ILE A 82 -0.74 3.66 7.31
C ILE A 82 0.07 3.20 8.53
N GLU A 83 1.03 4.01 8.98
CA GLU A 83 1.87 3.73 10.14
C GLU A 83 1.03 3.51 11.39
N LYS A 84 0.05 4.36 11.63
CA LYS A 84 -0.86 4.25 12.77
C LYS A 84 -1.72 2.99 12.71
N LEU A 85 -2.26 2.66 11.53
CA LEU A 85 -3.07 1.46 11.32
C LEU A 85 -2.26 0.19 11.62
N THR A 86 -1.04 0.11 11.12
CA THR A 86 -0.17 -1.06 11.28
C THR A 86 0.42 -1.19 12.67
N SER A 87 0.73 -0.08 13.35
CA SER A 87 1.29 -0.09 14.70
C SER A 87 0.28 -0.47 15.79
N ASP A 88 -1.01 -0.14 15.62
CA ASP A 88 -2.07 -0.45 16.60
C ASP A 88 -2.41 -1.96 16.67
N LYS A 89 -2.10 -2.73 15.64
CA LYS A 89 -2.27 -4.19 15.55
C LYS A 89 -3.68 -4.72 15.80
N LYS A 90 -4.68 -3.86 15.96
CA LYS A 90 -6.08 -4.25 16.23
C LYS A 90 -6.82 -4.68 14.97
N ILE A 91 -6.56 -3.99 13.86
CA ILE A 91 -7.23 -4.20 12.58
C ILE A 91 -6.15 -4.42 11.52
N LEU A 92 -5.68 -5.67 11.44
CA LEU A 92 -4.67 -6.08 10.46
C LEU A 92 -5.26 -7.11 9.50
N PRO A 93 -4.86 -7.08 8.21
CA PRO A 93 -5.20 -8.11 7.25
C PRO A 93 -4.47 -9.42 7.55
N LYS A 94 -4.89 -10.49 6.88
CA LYS A 94 -4.43 -11.86 7.16
C LYS A 94 -2.92 -12.05 6.94
N ASP A 95 -2.36 -11.44 5.92
CA ASP A 95 -0.94 -11.52 5.56
C ASP A 95 -0.02 -10.79 6.57
N LEU A 96 -0.57 -9.88 7.37
CA LEU A 96 0.12 -9.24 8.50
C LEU A 96 -0.23 -9.89 9.86
N GLY A 97 -0.75 -11.12 9.85
CA GLY A 97 -1.08 -11.87 11.05
C GLY A 97 -2.40 -11.51 11.71
N GLY A 98 -3.21 -10.66 11.06
CA GLY A 98 -4.55 -10.31 11.53
C GLY A 98 -5.65 -11.22 11.00
N LYS A 99 -6.91 -10.78 11.19
CA LYS A 99 -8.12 -11.48 10.72
C LYS A 99 -9.10 -10.54 10.03
N SER A 100 -8.72 -9.28 9.85
CA SER A 100 -9.62 -8.25 9.31
C SER A 100 -9.77 -8.40 7.80
N SER A 101 -11.00 -8.17 7.34
CA SER A 101 -11.31 -8.10 5.92
C SER A 101 -10.76 -6.83 5.28
N THR A 102 -10.62 -6.82 3.95
CA THR A 102 -10.27 -5.63 3.16
C THR A 102 -11.15 -4.43 3.53
N LYS A 103 -12.46 -4.66 3.70
CA LYS A 103 -13.44 -3.62 4.04
C LYS A 103 -13.22 -3.03 5.44
N GLU A 104 -12.89 -3.85 6.43
CA GLU A 104 -12.62 -3.38 7.80
C GLU A 104 -11.33 -2.57 7.85
N VAL A 105 -10.27 -3.04 7.20
CA VAL A 105 -8.99 -2.30 7.08
C VAL A 105 -9.22 -0.95 6.39
N THR A 106 -9.97 -0.92 5.30
CA THR A 106 -10.31 0.33 4.58
C THR A 106 -11.11 1.29 5.45
N LYS A 107 -12.11 0.79 6.19
CA LYS A 107 -12.91 1.62 7.09
C LYS A 107 -12.07 2.21 8.23
N ALA A 108 -11.17 1.42 8.80
CA ALA A 108 -10.24 1.89 9.82
C ALA A 108 -9.31 2.99 9.27
N MET A 109 -8.76 2.79 8.08
CA MET A 109 -7.93 3.77 7.40
C MET A 109 -8.66 5.11 7.20
N ILE A 110 -9.88 5.07 6.69
CA ILE A 110 -10.72 6.26 6.52
C ILE A 110 -10.95 6.98 7.85
N ASN A 111 -11.24 6.25 8.91
CA ASN A 111 -11.46 6.84 10.23
C ASN A 111 -10.20 7.52 10.77
N ILE A 112 -9.02 6.93 10.59
CA ILE A 112 -7.74 7.52 10.97
C ILE A 112 -7.51 8.83 10.21
N ILE A 113 -7.70 8.82 8.89
CA ILE A 113 -7.53 10.00 8.03
C ILE A 113 -8.49 11.13 8.44
N LEU A 114 -9.73 10.79 8.79
CA LEU A 114 -10.73 11.77 9.21
C LEU A 114 -10.61 12.21 10.68
N GLY A 115 -9.67 11.65 11.43
CA GLY A 115 -9.52 11.94 12.86
C GLY A 115 -10.68 11.40 13.72
N LYS A 116 -11.45 10.44 13.22
CA LYS A 116 -12.60 9.84 13.90
C LYS A 116 -12.19 8.62 14.73
N ASN A 117 -11.13 8.76 15.51
CA ASN A 117 -10.72 7.71 16.45
C ASN A 117 -11.65 7.73 17.67
N LYS A 118 -12.60 6.82 17.72
CA LYS A 118 -13.27 6.38 18.93
C LYS A 118 -12.82 4.97 19.25
#